data_8ed52a452af83ca4e1f6ca9ff6196b2c
#
_entry.id   8ed52a452af83ca4e1f6ca9ff6196b2c
#
_cell.length_a   1.000
_cell.length_b   1.000
_cell.length_c   1.000
_cell.angle_alpha   90.00
_cell.angle_beta   90.00
_cell.angle_gamma   90.00
#
_symmetry.space_group_name_H-M   'P 1'
#
loop_
_entity.id
_entity.type
_entity.pdbx_description
1 polymer ?
#
loop_
_entity_poly.entity_id
_entity_poly.type
_entity_poly.pdbx_seq_one_letter_code
_entity_poly.pdbx_strand_id
1 'polypeptide(L)'
;FQFAAFCGSFRAHGRTWWTRLPWGWGGSDMGPREFNNTNAAIPAGDRRNILETEMNNPAIEPVVRKYDELRYQLMPYTYTSAREARDSGLPLMRALWVHYPEDPQARALGDEFLWGRDLLIAPVYAKGATSRDVYLPKGEWYDWWTRERSSGGKRVRRVVDLSTMPIYVRAGSIIPLDAVRQYTSQPVADPTTLQIFRGADGQYTLYDDDGISQAYLTGKGTWIRMTWTDKSRQLTIEPGAPTGATNVVG
;
A
#
# COMPACT_ATOMS: atom_id res chain seq x y z
N PHE A 1 -7.36 4.60 -10.99
CA PHE A 1 -7.37 5.69 -10.00
C PHE A 1 -6.97 5.19 -8.62
N GLN A 2 -7.66 4.18 -8.07
CA GLN A 2 -7.38 3.57 -6.75
C GLN A 2 -5.90 3.20 -6.59
N PHE A 3 -5.36 2.48 -7.56
CA PHE A 3 -3.96 2.08 -7.56
C PHE A 3 -3.02 3.28 -7.67
N ALA A 4 -3.33 4.26 -8.49
CA ALA A 4 -2.53 5.47 -8.64
C ALA A 4 -2.53 6.29 -7.35
N ALA A 5 -3.67 6.48 -6.70
CA ALA A 5 -3.76 7.18 -5.42
C ALA A 5 -3.01 6.43 -4.32
N PHE A 6 -3.19 5.12 -4.23
CA PHE A 6 -2.52 4.29 -3.22
C PHE A 6 -1.02 4.15 -3.44
N CYS A 7 -0.59 3.86 -4.67
CA CYS A 7 0.82 3.58 -4.98
C CYS A 7 1.56 4.74 -5.61
N GLY A 8 0.88 5.60 -6.38
CA GLY A 8 1.53 6.67 -7.14
C GLY A 8 2.22 7.69 -6.26
N SER A 9 1.74 7.86 -5.07
CA SER A 9 2.27 8.79 -4.09
C SER A 9 3.46 8.24 -3.30
N PHE A 10 3.73 6.95 -3.39
CA PHE A 10 4.90 6.34 -2.76
C PHE A 10 6.12 6.27 -3.69
N ARG A 11 5.97 6.64 -4.94
CA ARG A 11 7.11 6.82 -5.82
C ARG A 11 7.71 8.20 -5.58
N ALA A 12 8.93 8.25 -5.09
CA ALA A 12 9.76 9.45 -5.13
C ALA A 12 9.88 10.06 -6.55
N HIS A 13 9.57 9.26 -7.56
CA HIS A 13 9.51 9.62 -8.98
C HIS A 13 8.10 9.49 -9.56
N GLY A 14 7.06 9.44 -8.72
CA GLY A 14 5.72 9.58 -9.22
C GLY A 14 5.66 10.88 -9.99
N ARG A 15 5.87 10.82 -11.29
CA ARG A 15 5.45 11.91 -12.13
C ARG A 15 3.96 11.98 -11.94
N THR A 16 3.57 12.83 -11.02
CA THR A 16 2.20 13.14 -10.65
C THR A 16 1.33 13.56 -11.84
N TRP A 17 1.92 13.77 -13.00
CA TRP A 17 1.18 14.08 -14.20
C TRP A 17 0.40 12.91 -14.81
N TRP A 18 0.71 11.64 -14.48
CA TRP A 18 -0.14 10.48 -14.77
C TRP A 18 -1.24 10.27 -13.74
N THR A 19 -1.04 10.82 -12.56
CA THR A 19 -2.00 10.85 -11.45
C THR A 19 -2.57 12.22 -11.26
N ARG A 20 -2.50 13.05 -12.31
CA ARG A 20 -3.10 14.37 -12.32
C ARG A 20 -4.53 14.26 -11.87
N LEU A 21 -4.81 15.11 -10.93
CA LEU A 21 -6.08 15.29 -10.29
C LEU A 21 -7.21 14.93 -11.26
N PRO A 22 -7.90 13.80 -11.09
CA PRO A 22 -8.95 13.40 -12.01
C PRO A 22 -10.13 14.38 -12.05
N TRP A 23 -10.07 15.41 -11.19
CA TRP A 23 -11.10 16.43 -11.04
C TRP A 23 -10.71 17.84 -11.52
N GLY A 24 -9.51 18.11 -11.94
CA GLY A 24 -9.11 19.50 -12.13
C GLY A 24 -8.11 19.83 -13.21
N TRP A 25 -7.79 18.91 -14.11
CA TRP A 25 -6.82 19.23 -15.14
C TRP A 25 -7.41 19.19 -16.54
N GLY A 26 -7.63 20.38 -17.08
CA GLY A 26 -7.87 20.54 -18.49
C GLY A 26 -6.67 20.06 -19.31
N GLY A 27 -6.93 19.33 -20.36
CA GLY A 27 -5.88 18.81 -21.25
C GLY A 27 -5.05 19.86 -21.99
N SER A 28 -5.18 21.14 -21.62
CA SER A 28 -4.47 22.26 -22.25
C SER A 28 -2.97 22.29 -21.94
N ASP A 29 -2.54 21.71 -20.80
CA ASP A 29 -1.14 21.74 -20.39
C ASP A 29 -0.32 20.52 -20.83
N MET A 30 -1.00 19.51 -21.34
CA MET A 30 -0.35 18.39 -21.98
C MET A 30 -0.27 18.69 -23.49
N GLY A 31 0.83 19.29 -23.87
CA GLY A 31 1.10 19.52 -25.28
C GLY A 31 0.97 18.23 -26.10
N PRO A 32 0.58 18.32 -27.36
CA PRO A 32 0.42 17.17 -28.26
C PRO A 32 1.62 16.21 -28.32
N ARG A 33 2.79 16.68 -27.94
CA ARG A 33 4.05 15.92 -27.97
C ARG A 33 4.18 14.82 -26.93
N GLU A 34 3.61 15.00 -25.75
CA GLU A 34 3.75 13.99 -24.68
C GLU A 34 2.80 12.81 -24.87
N PHE A 35 1.65 13.05 -25.47
CA PHE A 35 0.74 11.98 -25.88
C PHE A 35 1.20 11.23 -27.13
N ASN A 36 1.86 11.92 -28.06
CA ASN A 36 2.36 11.28 -29.28
C ASN A 36 3.45 10.24 -29.03
N ASN A 37 4.20 10.37 -27.95
CA ASN A 37 5.27 9.42 -27.64
C ASN A 37 4.79 8.11 -27.00
N THR A 38 3.61 8.08 -26.43
CA THR A 38 3.13 6.91 -25.68
C THR A 38 1.92 6.22 -26.31
N ASN A 39 1.16 6.89 -27.18
CA ASN A 39 -0.05 6.34 -27.79
C ASN A 39 -0.32 6.94 -29.18
N ALA A 40 0.59 6.69 -30.12
CA ALA A 40 0.47 7.17 -31.50
C ALA A 40 -0.80 6.70 -32.24
N ALA A 41 -1.49 5.70 -31.71
CA ALA A 41 -2.67 5.12 -32.33
C ALA A 41 -4.01 5.77 -31.89
N ILE A 42 -4.02 6.72 -30.95
CA ILE A 42 -5.26 7.38 -30.51
C ILE A 42 -5.50 8.65 -31.33
N PRO A 43 -6.59 8.74 -32.08
CA PRO A 43 -6.94 9.94 -32.84
C PRO A 43 -7.07 11.18 -31.96
N ALA A 44 -6.67 12.35 -32.45
CA ALA A 44 -6.64 13.59 -31.67
C ALA A 44 -8.03 14.01 -31.11
N GLY A 45 -9.13 13.62 -31.77
CA GLY A 45 -10.50 13.83 -31.30
C GLY A 45 -10.84 12.98 -30.07
N ASP A 46 -10.46 11.72 -30.08
CA ASP A 46 -10.72 10.79 -28.98
C ASP A 46 -9.93 11.13 -27.74
N ARG A 47 -8.75 11.73 -27.90
CA ARG A 47 -7.93 12.18 -26.76
C ARG A 47 -8.59 13.27 -25.92
N ARG A 48 -9.28 14.20 -26.56
CA ARG A 48 -10.03 15.25 -25.88
C ARG A 48 -11.22 14.70 -25.11
N ASN A 49 -11.92 13.76 -25.71
CA ASN A 49 -13.08 13.12 -25.09
C ASN A 49 -12.67 12.25 -23.90
N ILE A 50 -11.56 11.52 -23.98
CA ILE A 50 -11.04 10.73 -22.86
C ILE A 50 -10.61 11.64 -21.70
N LEU A 51 -9.95 12.76 -21.99
CA LEU A 51 -9.49 13.70 -20.96
C LEU A 51 -10.66 14.42 -20.27
N GLU A 52 -11.68 14.82 -20.99
CA GLU A 52 -12.84 15.50 -20.43
C GLU A 52 -13.74 14.57 -19.62
N THR A 53 -13.95 13.35 -20.07
CA THR A 53 -14.84 12.38 -19.40
C THR A 53 -14.21 11.69 -18.21
N GLU A 54 -12.88 11.52 -18.21
CA GLU A 54 -12.17 10.81 -17.13
C GLU A 54 -11.60 11.76 -16.08
N MET A 55 -11.22 12.98 -16.45
CA MET A 55 -10.52 13.91 -15.56
C MET A 55 -11.44 14.89 -14.82
N ASN A 56 -12.65 15.12 -15.31
CA ASN A 56 -13.61 16.02 -14.68
C ASN A 56 -14.81 15.26 -14.08
N ASN A 57 -14.62 14.02 -13.70
CA ASN A 57 -15.68 13.21 -13.10
C ASN A 57 -15.71 13.41 -11.58
N PRO A 58 -16.70 14.13 -11.02
CA PRO A 58 -16.78 14.39 -9.58
C PRO A 58 -16.98 13.09 -8.75
N ALA A 59 -17.43 12.01 -9.37
CA ALA A 59 -17.54 10.70 -8.69
C ALA A 59 -16.18 10.06 -8.36
N ILE A 60 -15.09 10.55 -8.96
CA ILE A 60 -13.75 10.01 -8.73
C ILE A 60 -13.08 10.63 -7.50
N GLU A 61 -13.37 11.90 -7.19
CA GLU A 61 -12.76 12.59 -6.06
C GLU A 61 -12.91 11.82 -4.72
N PRO A 62 -14.08 11.34 -4.31
CA PRO A 62 -14.24 10.60 -3.06
C PRO A 62 -13.40 9.31 -3.05
N VAL A 63 -13.25 8.67 -4.21
CA VAL A 63 -12.44 7.45 -4.35
C VAL A 63 -10.96 7.75 -4.13
N VAL A 64 -10.44 8.79 -4.77
CA VAL A 64 -9.04 9.20 -4.60
C VAL A 64 -8.78 9.64 -3.17
N ARG A 65 -9.63 10.47 -2.60
CA ARG A 65 -9.55 10.93 -1.21
C ARG A 65 -9.47 9.75 -0.24
N LYS A 66 -10.34 8.74 -0.38
CA LYS A 66 -10.33 7.53 0.45
C LYS A 66 -8.94 6.85 0.48
N TYR A 67 -8.28 6.74 -0.67
CA TYR A 67 -6.96 6.08 -0.76
C TYR A 67 -5.82 7.00 -0.33
N ASP A 68 -5.93 8.29 -0.53
CA ASP A 68 -4.97 9.26 0.00
C ASP A 68 -5.05 9.33 1.54
N GLU A 69 -6.25 9.30 2.11
CA GLU A 69 -6.44 9.21 3.56
C GLU A 69 -5.86 7.91 4.12
N LEU A 70 -6.16 6.76 3.49
CA LEU A 70 -5.58 5.49 3.90
C LEU A 70 -4.05 5.51 3.84
N ARG A 71 -3.49 6.12 2.83
CA ARG A 71 -2.05 6.29 2.68
C ARG A 71 -1.45 7.11 3.83
N TYR A 72 -2.09 8.20 4.20
CA TYR A 72 -1.65 9.01 5.34
C TYR A 72 -1.80 8.25 6.66
N GLN A 73 -2.87 7.49 6.83
CA GLN A 73 -3.03 6.61 8.00
C GLN A 73 -1.93 5.54 8.07
N LEU A 74 -1.54 4.98 6.94
CA LEU A 74 -0.46 3.99 6.85
C LEU A 74 0.95 4.59 6.90
N MET A 75 1.11 5.88 7.17
CA MET A 75 2.42 6.55 7.21
C MET A 75 3.43 5.84 8.12
N PRO A 76 3.10 5.50 9.38
CA PRO A 76 4.07 4.84 10.27
C PRO A 76 4.49 3.46 9.75
N TYR A 77 3.56 2.71 9.18
CA TYR A 77 3.83 1.41 8.57
C TYR A 77 4.73 1.55 7.33
N THR A 78 4.39 2.51 6.47
CA THR A 78 5.13 2.77 5.23
C THR A 78 6.53 3.29 5.50
N TYR A 79 6.67 4.22 6.45
CA TYR A 79 7.98 4.80 6.82
C TYR A 79 8.91 3.74 7.42
N THR A 80 8.38 2.89 8.30
CA THR A 80 9.11 1.73 8.83
C THR A 80 9.55 0.79 7.71
N SER A 81 8.66 0.49 6.75
CA SER A 81 9.00 -0.39 5.62
C SER A 81 10.01 0.24 4.67
N ALA A 82 10.01 1.57 4.53
CA ALA A 82 11.03 2.30 3.76
C ALA A 82 12.40 2.23 4.47
N ARG A 83 12.41 2.31 5.80
CA ARG A 83 13.63 2.08 6.59
C ARG A 83 14.14 0.66 6.43
N GLU A 84 13.27 -0.34 6.50
CA GLU A 84 13.61 -1.73 6.23
C GLU A 84 14.22 -1.90 4.82
N ALA A 85 13.61 -1.26 3.82
CA ALA A 85 14.12 -1.30 2.44
C ALA A 85 15.53 -0.74 2.32
N ARG A 86 15.82 0.36 3.01
CA ARG A 86 17.17 0.91 3.07
C ARG A 86 18.18 -0.04 3.72
N ASP A 87 17.80 -0.66 4.82
CA ASP A 87 18.73 -1.45 5.65
C ASP A 87 18.95 -2.86 5.09
N SER A 88 17.92 -3.46 4.46
CA SER A 88 17.95 -4.84 3.96
C SER A 88 18.01 -4.97 2.43
N GLY A 89 17.71 -3.90 1.69
CA GLY A 89 17.53 -3.95 0.24
C GLY A 89 16.17 -4.50 -0.20
N LEU A 90 15.30 -4.93 0.71
CA LEU A 90 13.96 -5.41 0.37
C LEU A 90 13.08 -4.23 -0.06
N PRO A 91 12.49 -4.25 -1.26
CA PRO A 91 11.65 -3.14 -1.71
C PRO A 91 10.39 -3.01 -0.83
N LEU A 92 9.83 -1.80 -0.76
CA LEU A 92 8.55 -1.57 -0.10
C LEU A 92 7.41 -2.32 -0.81
N MET A 93 7.40 -2.28 -2.14
CA MET A 93 6.48 -3.02 -2.99
C MET A 93 7.16 -4.33 -3.42
N ARG A 94 6.66 -5.46 -2.91
CA ARG A 94 7.31 -6.77 -3.04
C ARG A 94 6.47 -7.72 -3.86
N ALA A 95 7.07 -8.43 -4.79
CA ALA A 95 6.41 -9.59 -5.40
C ALA A 95 6.12 -10.65 -4.32
N LEU A 96 5.03 -11.41 -4.47
CA LEU A 96 4.62 -12.40 -3.46
C LEU A 96 5.73 -13.43 -3.19
N TRP A 97 6.46 -13.83 -4.24
CA TRP A 97 7.53 -14.84 -4.13
C TRP A 97 8.68 -14.41 -3.20
N VAL A 98 8.83 -13.13 -2.88
CA VAL A 98 9.84 -12.65 -1.91
C VAL A 98 9.59 -13.25 -0.51
N HIS A 99 8.32 -13.40 -0.14
CA HIS A 99 7.93 -13.97 1.16
C HIS A 99 7.36 -15.39 1.06
N TYR A 100 7.02 -15.84 -0.16
CA TYR A 100 6.46 -17.16 -0.44
C TYR A 100 7.22 -17.85 -1.58
N PRO A 101 8.56 -18.05 -1.44
CA PRO A 101 9.40 -18.57 -2.53
C PRO A 101 9.05 -20.00 -2.92
N GLU A 102 8.51 -20.79 -1.99
CA GLU A 102 8.13 -22.19 -2.23
C GLU A 102 6.72 -22.36 -2.81
N ASP A 103 5.97 -21.25 -2.92
CA ASP A 103 4.61 -21.27 -3.48
C ASP A 103 4.65 -21.05 -5.00
N PRO A 104 4.35 -22.10 -5.81
CA PRO A 104 4.41 -21.98 -7.27
C PRO A 104 3.43 -20.94 -7.83
N GLN A 105 2.27 -20.74 -7.18
CA GLN A 105 1.31 -19.74 -7.62
C GLN A 105 1.81 -18.34 -7.31
N ALA A 106 2.34 -18.09 -6.12
CA ALA A 106 2.93 -16.83 -5.75
C ALA A 106 4.08 -16.41 -6.67
N ARG A 107 4.88 -17.38 -7.17
CA ARG A 107 5.96 -17.14 -8.13
C ARG A 107 5.48 -16.72 -9.51
N ALA A 108 4.32 -17.20 -9.92
CA ALA A 108 3.77 -16.96 -11.26
C ALA A 108 2.92 -15.68 -11.35
N LEU A 109 2.59 -15.05 -10.21
CA LEU A 109 1.71 -13.88 -10.17
C LEU A 109 2.49 -12.59 -10.40
N GLY A 110 1.97 -11.77 -11.33
CA GLY A 110 2.49 -10.43 -11.60
C GLY A 110 1.47 -9.30 -11.39
N ASP A 111 0.26 -9.62 -10.92
CA ASP A 111 -0.87 -8.70 -10.80
C ASP A 111 -1.33 -8.49 -9.34
N GLU A 112 -0.56 -9.02 -8.40
CA GLU A 112 -0.70 -8.86 -6.96
C GLU A 112 0.69 -8.64 -6.33
N PHE A 113 0.75 -7.88 -5.25
CA PHE A 113 2.01 -7.60 -4.56
C PHE A 113 1.79 -7.36 -3.08
N LEU A 114 2.87 -7.43 -2.31
CA LEU A 114 2.87 -7.03 -0.91
C LEU A 114 3.35 -5.58 -0.79
N TRP A 115 2.66 -4.81 0.03
CA TRP A 115 3.09 -3.52 0.54
C TRP A 115 3.71 -3.73 1.91
N GLY A 116 5.02 -3.56 2.02
CA GLY A 116 5.77 -4.10 3.15
C GLY A 116 5.68 -5.62 3.18
N ARG A 117 5.49 -6.18 4.37
CA ARG A 117 5.43 -7.63 4.59
C ARG A 117 4.00 -8.14 4.75
N ASP A 118 3.09 -7.30 5.24
CA ASP A 118 1.84 -7.76 5.84
C ASP A 118 0.58 -7.39 5.05
N LEU A 119 0.68 -6.45 4.09
CA LEU A 119 -0.45 -6.00 3.27
C LEU A 119 -0.34 -6.55 1.84
N LEU A 120 -1.27 -7.40 1.44
CA LEU A 120 -1.41 -7.87 0.06
C LEU A 120 -2.36 -6.94 -0.70
N ILE A 121 -1.89 -6.42 -1.82
CA ILE A 121 -2.61 -5.49 -2.68
C ILE A 121 -2.91 -6.18 -4.01
N ALA A 122 -4.16 -6.20 -4.41
CA ALA A 122 -4.61 -6.78 -5.68
C ALA A 122 -5.40 -5.76 -6.51
N PRO A 123 -4.73 -4.90 -7.29
CA PRO A 123 -5.38 -3.85 -8.06
C PRO A 123 -6.40 -4.41 -9.06
N VAL A 124 -7.49 -3.66 -9.26
CA VAL A 124 -8.48 -3.95 -10.30
C VAL A 124 -8.05 -3.22 -11.56
N TYR A 125 -7.58 -3.96 -12.56
CA TYR A 125 -7.04 -3.40 -13.80
C TYR A 125 -7.97 -3.58 -15.02
N ALA A 126 -8.97 -4.44 -14.92
CA ALA A 126 -9.92 -4.66 -15.99
C ALA A 126 -11.04 -3.61 -15.92
N LYS A 127 -11.26 -2.87 -17.01
CA LYS A 127 -12.34 -1.88 -17.12
C LYS A 127 -13.70 -2.54 -16.93
N GLY A 128 -14.53 -1.97 -16.04
CA GLY A 128 -15.87 -2.48 -15.76
C GLY A 128 -15.94 -3.76 -14.94
N ALA A 129 -14.81 -4.21 -14.37
CA ALA A 129 -14.81 -5.38 -13.51
C ALA A 129 -15.67 -5.17 -12.26
N THR A 130 -16.53 -6.14 -11.96
CA THR A 130 -17.37 -6.17 -10.75
C THR A 130 -16.86 -7.18 -9.71
N SER A 131 -15.82 -7.92 -10.05
CA SER A 131 -15.12 -8.83 -9.15
C SER A 131 -13.65 -8.96 -9.53
N ARG A 132 -12.82 -9.33 -8.54
CA ARG A 132 -11.41 -9.64 -8.69
C ARG A 132 -11.12 -10.97 -8.00
N ASP A 133 -10.50 -11.91 -8.70
CA ASP A 133 -10.00 -13.15 -8.10
C ASP A 133 -8.60 -12.85 -7.56
N VAL A 134 -8.43 -12.98 -6.24
CA VAL A 134 -7.18 -12.68 -5.52
C VAL A 134 -6.60 -13.99 -5.01
N TYR A 135 -5.33 -14.24 -5.27
CA TYR A 135 -4.62 -15.36 -4.68
C TYR A 135 -4.09 -14.98 -3.29
N LEU A 136 -4.54 -15.69 -2.27
CA LEU A 136 -4.01 -15.55 -0.92
C LEU A 136 -3.01 -16.70 -0.68
N PRO A 137 -1.72 -16.43 -0.45
CA PRO A 137 -0.76 -17.45 -0.05
C PRO A 137 -1.18 -18.18 1.22
N LYS A 138 -0.59 -19.36 1.47
CA LYS A 138 -0.91 -20.17 2.66
C LYS A 138 -0.83 -19.35 3.95
N GLY A 139 -1.84 -19.49 4.81
CA GLY A 139 -2.02 -18.75 6.05
C GLY A 139 -3.44 -18.23 6.18
N GLU A 140 -3.69 -17.39 7.15
CA GLU A 140 -4.98 -16.74 7.36
C GLU A 140 -4.87 -15.26 7.00
N TRP A 141 -5.89 -14.73 6.35
CA TRP A 141 -5.93 -13.38 5.83
C TRP A 141 -7.22 -12.68 6.19
N TYR A 142 -7.17 -11.38 6.35
CA TYR A 142 -8.32 -10.53 6.58
C TYR A 142 -8.50 -9.55 5.43
N ASP A 143 -9.72 -9.46 4.88
CA ASP A 143 -10.06 -8.34 4.00
C ASP A 143 -9.97 -7.03 4.81
N TRP A 144 -9.21 -6.07 4.28
CA TRP A 144 -9.01 -4.78 4.95
C TRP A 144 -10.30 -4.01 5.18
N TRP A 145 -11.23 -4.12 4.23
CA TRP A 145 -12.46 -3.32 4.24
C TRP A 145 -13.56 -3.96 5.08
N THR A 146 -13.79 -5.26 4.94
CA THR A 146 -14.89 -5.98 5.61
C THR A 146 -14.47 -6.62 6.92
N ARG A 147 -13.16 -6.80 7.14
CA ARG A 147 -12.60 -7.57 8.27
C ARG A 147 -12.96 -9.05 8.25
N GLU A 148 -13.52 -9.54 7.16
CA GLU A 148 -13.77 -10.95 6.97
C GLU A 148 -12.48 -11.75 6.87
N ARG A 149 -12.46 -12.89 7.54
CA ARG A 149 -11.31 -13.79 7.56
C ARG A 149 -11.44 -14.84 6.47
N SER A 150 -10.33 -15.12 5.81
CA SER A 150 -10.22 -16.14 4.77
C SER A 150 -8.96 -16.98 4.94
N SER A 151 -9.08 -18.28 4.80
CA SER A 151 -7.90 -19.15 4.71
C SER A 151 -7.24 -19.00 3.33
N GLY A 152 -5.92 -18.93 3.31
CA GLY A 152 -5.12 -18.86 2.08
C GLY A 152 -4.80 -20.24 1.48
N GLY A 153 -3.79 -20.26 0.60
CA GLY A 153 -3.46 -21.39 -0.28
C GLY A 153 -4.45 -21.53 -1.44
N LYS A 154 -5.26 -20.51 -1.72
CA LYS A 154 -6.31 -20.53 -2.74
C LYS A 154 -6.63 -19.15 -3.28
N ARG A 155 -7.38 -19.10 -4.38
CA ARG A 155 -8.00 -17.88 -4.87
C ARG A 155 -9.32 -17.62 -4.15
N VAL A 156 -9.53 -16.35 -3.81
CA VAL A 156 -10.79 -15.83 -3.27
C VAL A 156 -11.37 -14.84 -4.25
N ARG A 157 -12.68 -14.89 -4.47
CA ARG A 157 -13.39 -13.95 -5.32
C ARG A 157 -13.87 -12.77 -4.48
N ARG A 158 -13.37 -11.58 -4.77
CA ARG A 158 -13.76 -10.34 -4.11
C ARG A 158 -14.67 -9.52 -5.04
N VAL A 159 -15.88 -9.21 -4.60
CA VAL A 159 -16.75 -8.26 -5.29
C VAL A 159 -16.12 -6.87 -5.16
N VAL A 160 -16.03 -6.16 -6.27
CA VAL A 160 -15.39 -4.84 -6.35
C VAL A 160 -16.28 -3.86 -7.10
N ASP A 161 -16.08 -2.59 -6.78
CA ASP A 161 -16.59 -1.45 -7.50
C ASP A 161 -15.44 -0.44 -7.74
N LEU A 162 -15.77 0.74 -8.25
CA LEU A 162 -14.76 1.77 -8.47
C LEU A 162 -14.05 2.21 -7.17
N SER A 163 -14.70 2.08 -6.03
CA SER A 163 -14.16 2.49 -4.73
C SER A 163 -13.43 1.39 -3.96
N THR A 164 -13.45 0.15 -4.47
CA THR A 164 -12.93 -1.02 -3.74
C THR A 164 -11.76 -1.66 -4.46
N MET A 165 -10.54 -1.35 -4.03
CA MET A 165 -9.34 -2.13 -4.35
C MET A 165 -9.15 -3.19 -3.29
N PRO A 166 -9.07 -4.49 -3.63
CA PRO A 166 -8.82 -5.53 -2.66
C PRO A 166 -7.48 -5.34 -1.95
N ILE A 167 -7.54 -5.29 -0.64
CA ILE A 167 -6.39 -5.27 0.27
C ILE A 167 -6.64 -6.34 1.31
N TYR A 168 -5.65 -7.21 1.50
CA TYR A 168 -5.70 -8.26 2.52
C TYR A 168 -4.55 -8.12 3.49
N VAL A 169 -4.82 -8.44 4.75
CA VAL A 169 -3.83 -8.38 5.84
C VAL A 169 -3.62 -9.76 6.39
N ARG A 170 -2.37 -10.14 6.54
CA ARG A 170 -2.00 -11.44 7.11
C ARG A 170 -2.37 -11.53 8.59
N ALA A 171 -2.86 -12.66 9.06
CA ALA A 171 -3.03 -12.90 10.49
C ALA A 171 -1.68 -12.84 11.23
N GLY A 172 -1.69 -12.32 12.45
CA GLY A 172 -0.51 -12.00 13.24
C GLY A 172 0.05 -10.60 12.98
N SER A 173 -0.44 -9.89 11.96
CA SER A 173 0.08 -8.55 11.65
C SER A 173 -0.35 -7.52 12.69
N ILE A 174 0.57 -6.60 12.97
CA ILE A 174 0.36 -5.40 13.76
C ILE A 174 0.57 -4.22 12.83
N ILE A 175 -0.50 -3.51 12.50
CA ILE A 175 -0.46 -2.38 11.55
C ILE A 175 -0.64 -1.08 12.33
N PRO A 176 0.41 -0.27 12.45
CA PRO A 176 0.30 1.06 13.05
C PRO A 176 -0.35 2.03 12.07
N LEU A 177 -1.29 2.81 12.58
CA LEU A 177 -2.04 3.83 11.83
C LEU A 177 -2.00 5.16 12.57
N ASP A 178 -1.71 6.23 11.84
CA ASP A 178 -1.85 7.60 12.33
C ASP A 178 -3.20 8.22 11.93
N ALA A 179 -3.50 9.37 12.51
CA ALA A 179 -4.59 10.21 12.03
C ALA A 179 -4.29 10.75 10.62
N VAL A 180 -5.35 11.03 9.87
CA VAL A 180 -5.24 11.70 8.57
C VAL A 180 -4.69 13.11 8.76
N ARG A 181 -3.76 13.50 7.89
CA ARG A 181 -3.14 14.83 7.88
C ARG A 181 -3.13 15.41 6.47
N GLN A 182 -3.01 16.72 6.36
CA GLN A 182 -3.03 17.41 5.06
C GLN A 182 -1.65 17.40 4.37
N TYR A 183 -0.58 17.31 5.15
CA TYR A 183 0.79 17.22 4.65
C TYR A 183 1.68 16.45 5.64
N THR A 184 2.77 15.89 5.17
CA THR A 184 3.60 14.94 5.93
C THR A 184 4.18 15.49 7.23
N SER A 185 4.54 16.77 7.27
CA SER A 185 5.10 17.43 8.46
C SER A 185 4.04 18.03 9.39
N GLN A 186 2.74 17.84 9.11
CA GLN A 186 1.69 18.28 10.02
C GLN A 186 1.77 17.51 11.34
N PRO A 187 1.87 18.18 12.49
CA PRO A 187 1.82 17.53 13.79
C PRO A 187 0.52 16.75 13.97
N VAL A 188 0.62 15.54 14.50
CA VAL A 188 -0.53 14.70 14.85
C VAL A 188 -0.60 14.65 16.36
N ALA A 189 -1.71 15.13 16.92
CA ALA A 189 -1.95 15.09 18.37
C ALA A 189 -2.49 13.73 18.84
N ASP A 190 -3.16 13.00 17.94
CA ASP A 190 -3.74 11.71 18.26
C ASP A 190 -2.66 10.62 18.36
N PRO A 191 -2.81 9.68 19.28
CA PRO A 191 -1.88 8.57 19.38
C PRO A 191 -1.97 7.65 18.17
N THR A 192 -0.85 7.04 17.79
CA THR A 192 -0.81 5.99 16.78
C THR A 192 -1.69 4.81 17.22
N THR A 193 -2.62 4.42 16.37
CA THR A 193 -3.51 3.29 16.59
C THR A 193 -2.87 2.01 16.09
N LEU A 194 -2.85 0.96 16.89
CA LEU A 194 -2.36 -0.36 16.48
C LEU A 194 -3.53 -1.27 16.11
N GLN A 195 -3.62 -1.67 14.86
CA GLN A 195 -4.57 -2.69 14.42
C GLN A 195 -3.90 -4.07 14.46
N ILE A 196 -4.43 -4.99 15.27
CA ILE A 196 -3.93 -6.35 15.42
C ILE A 196 -4.88 -7.31 14.70
N PHE A 197 -4.33 -8.07 13.75
CA PHE A 197 -5.05 -9.07 12.98
C PHE A 197 -4.80 -10.45 13.57
N ARG A 198 -5.77 -10.96 14.33
CA ARG A 198 -5.66 -12.16 15.15
C ARG A 198 -5.55 -13.45 14.30
N GLY A 199 -5.26 -14.58 15.00
CA GLY A 199 -5.21 -15.91 14.39
C GLY A 199 -3.81 -16.46 14.14
N ALA A 200 -2.79 -15.68 14.47
CA ALA A 200 -1.39 -16.10 14.53
C ALA A 200 -0.62 -15.18 15.48
N ASP A 201 0.48 -15.66 16.00
CA ASP A 201 1.45 -14.81 16.69
C ASP A 201 2.10 -13.87 15.70
N GLY A 202 2.50 -12.69 16.17
CA GLY A 202 3.07 -11.68 15.31
C GLY A 202 4.09 -10.77 15.98
N GLN A 203 4.91 -10.15 15.16
CA GLN A 203 5.93 -9.23 15.61
C GLN A 203 6.08 -8.08 14.61
N TYR A 204 6.19 -6.87 15.13
CA TYR A 204 6.44 -5.68 14.35
C TYR A 204 7.42 -4.77 15.09
N THR A 205 8.34 -4.17 14.37
CA THR A 205 9.26 -3.17 14.93
C THR A 205 9.01 -1.84 14.23
N LEU A 206 8.36 -0.92 14.93
CA LEU A 206 8.12 0.44 14.44
C LEU A 206 9.43 1.23 14.47
N TYR A 207 9.69 1.95 13.41
CA TYR A 207 10.78 2.92 13.30
C TYR A 207 10.22 4.33 13.14
N ASP A 208 10.85 5.28 13.85
CA ASP A 208 10.59 6.71 13.70
C ASP A 208 11.87 7.52 13.90
N ASP A 209 11.97 8.68 13.25
CA ASP A 209 13.05 9.65 13.40
C ASP A 209 12.51 11.08 13.22
N ASP A 210 13.38 12.06 13.07
CA ASP A 210 12.95 13.46 12.90
C ASP A 210 12.35 13.79 11.52
N GLY A 211 12.40 12.85 10.56
CA GLY A 211 11.85 12.98 9.21
C GLY A 211 12.47 14.08 8.35
N ILE A 212 13.53 14.76 8.82
CA ILE A 212 14.10 15.97 8.19
C ILE A 212 15.60 15.83 7.98
N SER A 213 16.34 15.39 9.01
CA SER A 213 17.79 15.33 8.97
C SER A 213 18.31 13.99 8.44
N GLN A 214 19.61 13.94 8.18
CA GLN A 214 20.30 12.69 7.84
C GLN A 214 20.85 11.96 9.09
N ALA A 215 20.37 12.28 10.27
CA ALA A 215 20.82 11.70 11.53
C ALA A 215 20.59 10.18 11.58
N TYR A 216 19.64 9.67 10.83
CA TYR A 216 19.41 8.22 10.66
C TYR A 216 20.63 7.48 10.08
N LEU A 217 21.52 8.15 9.35
CA LEU A 217 22.75 7.56 8.82
C LEU A 217 23.74 7.20 9.94
N THR A 218 23.68 7.88 11.07
CA THR A 218 24.49 7.64 12.26
C THR A 218 23.77 6.82 13.33
N GLY A 219 22.64 6.15 12.94
CA GLY A 219 21.88 5.28 13.82
C GLY A 219 20.92 6.00 14.76
N LYS A 220 20.71 7.32 14.59
CA LYS A 220 19.70 8.05 15.36
C LYS A 220 18.31 7.68 14.84
N GLY A 221 17.41 7.43 15.77
CA GLY A 221 16.01 7.05 15.52
C GLY A 221 15.45 6.29 16.71
N THR A 222 14.16 6.12 16.73
CA THR A 222 13.44 5.37 17.75
C THR A 222 12.95 4.07 17.16
N TRP A 223 13.15 2.99 17.91
CA TRP A 223 12.68 1.66 17.55
C TRP A 223 11.77 1.16 18.67
N ILE A 224 10.58 0.70 18.32
CA ILE A 224 9.61 0.14 19.26
C ILE A 224 9.25 -1.26 18.78
N ARG A 225 9.59 -2.27 19.57
CA ARG A 225 9.24 -3.66 19.29
C ARG A 225 7.86 -3.95 19.85
N MET A 226 7.05 -4.58 19.04
CA MET A 226 5.70 -5.02 19.39
C MET A 226 5.61 -6.51 19.11
N THR A 227 5.16 -7.28 20.10
CA THR A 227 4.97 -8.74 19.99
C THR A 227 3.55 -9.08 20.37
N TRP A 228 2.84 -9.73 19.47
CA TRP A 228 1.50 -10.25 19.68
C TRP A 228 1.55 -11.74 19.91
N THR A 229 0.98 -12.19 21.04
CA THR A 229 0.75 -13.61 21.33
C THR A 229 -0.74 -13.89 21.23
N ASP A 230 -1.16 -14.57 20.17
CA ASP A 230 -2.57 -14.73 19.82
C ASP A 230 -3.33 -15.59 20.85
N LYS A 231 -2.71 -16.63 21.37
CA LYS A 231 -3.29 -17.52 22.38
C LYS A 231 -3.69 -16.80 23.66
N SER A 232 -2.81 -15.95 24.18
CA SER A 232 -3.05 -15.15 25.40
C SER A 232 -3.75 -13.82 25.11
N ARG A 233 -3.88 -13.42 23.85
CA ARG A 233 -4.37 -12.10 23.42
C ARG A 233 -3.58 -10.96 24.05
N GLN A 234 -2.28 -11.12 24.11
CA GLN A 234 -1.38 -10.17 24.76
C GLN A 234 -0.51 -9.47 23.74
N LEU A 235 -0.49 -8.14 23.80
CA LEU A 235 0.47 -7.30 23.09
C LEU A 235 1.53 -6.84 24.09
N THR A 236 2.78 -7.14 23.79
CA THR A 236 3.94 -6.60 24.51
C THR A 236 4.58 -5.50 23.68
N ILE A 237 4.83 -4.35 24.29
CA ILE A 237 5.50 -3.21 23.68
C ILE A 237 6.75 -2.90 24.49
N GLU A 238 7.90 -2.86 23.84
CA GLU A 238 9.20 -2.66 24.48
C GLU A 238 10.12 -1.81 23.59
N PRO A 239 11.18 -1.20 24.15
CA PRO A 239 12.20 -0.58 23.34
C PRO A 239 12.78 -1.60 22.34
N GLY A 240 12.89 -1.20 21.08
CA GLY A 240 13.42 -2.02 19.99
C GLY A 240 14.86 -1.68 19.65
N ALA A 241 15.40 -2.44 18.74
CA ALA A 241 16.69 -2.19 18.09
C ALA A 241 16.50 -2.36 16.57
N PRO A 242 17.41 -1.82 15.74
CA PRO A 242 17.41 -2.07 14.31
C PRO A 242 17.31 -3.57 14.04
N THR A 243 16.35 -3.97 13.23
CA THR A 243 16.27 -5.36 12.75
C THR A 243 17.42 -5.55 11.77
N GLY A 244 18.44 -6.28 12.19
CA GLY A 244 19.50 -6.70 11.28
C GLY A 244 18.91 -7.54 10.14
N ALA A 245 19.61 -7.62 9.02
CA ALA A 245 19.19 -8.28 7.77
C ALA A 245 18.91 -9.81 7.88
N THR A 246 18.81 -10.35 9.07
CA THR A 246 18.78 -11.80 9.34
C THR A 246 17.38 -12.43 9.37
N ASN A 247 16.30 -11.70 9.16
CA ASN A 247 14.94 -12.27 9.22
C ASN A 247 14.24 -12.34 7.86
N VAL A 248 14.96 -12.75 6.82
CA VAL A 248 14.36 -12.94 5.47
C VAL A 248 13.87 -14.38 5.25
N VAL A 249 14.08 -15.28 6.20
CA VAL A 249 13.66 -16.69 6.05
C VAL A 249 12.86 -17.13 7.26
N GLY A 250 11.58 -17.38 7.02
CA GLY A 250 10.65 -18.00 7.94
C GLY A 250 9.27 -18.08 7.35
#